data_87e1449864a6a4497e2cf6ef6f6dddd6
#
_entry.id   87e1449864a6a4497e2cf6ef6f6dddd6
#
_cell.length_a   1.000
_cell.length_b   1.000
_cell.length_c   1.000
_cell.angle_alpha   90.00
_cell.angle_beta   90.00
_cell.angle_gamma   90.00
#
_symmetry.space_group_name_H-M   'P 1'
#
loop_
_entity.id
_entity.type
_entity.pdbx_description
1 polymer ?
#
loop_
_entity_poly.entity_id
_entity_poly.type
_entity_poly.pdbx_seq_one_letter_code
_entity_poly.pdbx_strand_id
1 'polypeptide(L)'
;MVVTALAFDFTNGFHDTGNAMATSIATGALKPKVAVGLSAALNLVGAFLSVEVAATVAKGIVNLDKVNIGPGDGKNHMLLLIVFCGLVGGILWNLLTWLFGLPSSSSHALFGGLIGAALISLGKDGVVWGGVVGKIIIPAVLAPIVAGIVSAIATALVYLITRKVEHEKQIKGFRWGQILSASLISLSHGTNDAQKTMGVIFLALVAYGRVNPEDGIPVWVKICCALAIALGTYIGGWRVIRTLGKGLVEIESPQGMAAEMATASVILTSSHFGLALSTTHVATGSILGTGLGRKNAEVRWGVAGRMVIAWIITLPAAAIVGALTYLLGHYIGLYNEVLGVIVVFIILVIAASYIFYRSLKTPVNANNVNDDWDDHKSSKDSRASKLSTCLLYTSPSP
;
A
#
# COMPACT_ATOMS: atom_id res chain seq x y z
N MET A 1 -3.75 -1.82 21.12
CA MET A 1 -3.11 -0.85 20.20
C MET A 1 -1.94 -1.46 19.42
N VAL A 2 -0.86 -1.97 20.03
CA VAL A 2 0.29 -2.57 19.30
C VAL A 2 -0.16 -3.66 18.32
N VAL A 3 -1.00 -4.61 18.76
CA VAL A 3 -1.54 -5.66 17.89
C VAL A 3 -2.30 -5.09 16.69
N THR A 4 -3.09 -4.03 16.89
CA THR A 4 -3.82 -3.36 15.80
C THR A 4 -2.86 -2.64 14.84
N ALA A 5 -1.78 -2.06 15.35
CA ALA A 5 -0.75 -1.46 14.51
C ALA A 5 -0.01 -2.53 13.66
N LEU A 6 0.33 -3.67 14.25
CA LEU A 6 0.90 -4.80 13.50
C LEU A 6 -0.09 -5.39 12.49
N ALA A 7 -1.40 -5.43 12.82
CA ALA A 7 -2.44 -5.81 11.87
C ALA A 7 -2.55 -4.80 10.71
N PHE A 8 -2.39 -3.50 10.98
CA PHE A 8 -2.30 -2.49 9.92
C PHE A 8 -1.09 -2.76 9.03
N ASP A 9 0.08 -3.02 9.60
CA ASP A 9 1.31 -3.27 8.83
C ASP A 9 1.20 -4.55 7.98
N PHE A 10 0.58 -5.59 8.53
CA PHE A 10 0.23 -6.80 7.78
C PHE A 10 -0.70 -6.50 6.61
N THR A 11 -1.78 -5.71 6.82
CA THR A 11 -2.70 -5.34 5.74
C THR A 11 -2.03 -4.43 4.71
N ASN A 12 -1.08 -3.58 5.12
CA ASN A 12 -0.25 -2.76 4.24
C ASN A 12 0.64 -3.65 3.34
N GLY A 13 1.41 -4.57 3.93
CA GLY A 13 2.25 -5.50 3.17
C GLY A 13 1.44 -6.34 2.17
N PHE A 14 0.29 -6.83 2.59
CA PHE A 14 -0.64 -7.57 1.78
C PHE A 14 -1.27 -6.73 0.65
N HIS A 15 -1.73 -5.52 0.93
CA HIS A 15 -2.32 -4.62 -0.06
C HIS A 15 -1.28 -4.15 -1.08
N ASP A 16 -0.09 -3.77 -0.62
CA ASP A 16 0.90 -3.05 -1.40
C ASP A 16 1.93 -3.96 -2.08
N THR A 17 1.85 -5.30 -1.93
CA THR A 17 2.65 -6.26 -2.70
C THR A 17 2.59 -6.00 -4.22
N GLY A 18 1.44 -5.50 -4.71
CA GLY A 18 1.25 -5.13 -6.10
C GLY A 18 2.22 -4.03 -6.58
N ASN A 19 2.55 -3.09 -5.72
CA ASN A 19 3.45 -1.97 -6.04
C ASN A 19 4.86 -2.46 -6.40
N ALA A 20 5.30 -3.55 -5.77
CA ALA A 20 6.63 -4.11 -5.95
C ALA A 20 6.69 -5.21 -7.03
N MET A 21 5.64 -6.00 -7.21
CA MET A 21 5.73 -7.26 -7.98
C MET A 21 4.78 -7.34 -9.17
N ALA A 22 3.82 -6.42 -9.33
CA ALA A 22 2.81 -6.52 -10.38
C ALA A 22 3.43 -6.56 -11.78
N THR A 23 4.40 -5.72 -12.06
CA THR A 23 5.09 -5.64 -13.35
C THR A 23 5.89 -6.90 -13.66
N SER A 24 6.70 -7.39 -12.70
CA SER A 24 7.50 -8.61 -12.84
C SER A 24 6.65 -9.87 -13.01
N ILE A 25 5.48 -9.93 -12.38
CA ILE A 25 4.53 -11.03 -12.54
C ILE A 25 3.83 -10.93 -13.91
N ALA A 26 3.40 -9.72 -14.31
CA ALA A 26 2.67 -9.50 -15.55
C ALA A 26 3.52 -9.76 -16.80
N THR A 27 4.82 -9.45 -16.77
CA THR A 27 5.78 -9.72 -17.85
C THR A 27 6.30 -11.17 -17.85
N GLY A 28 6.00 -11.94 -16.80
CA GLY A 28 6.53 -13.31 -16.63
C GLY A 28 8.02 -13.35 -16.27
N ALA A 29 8.62 -12.24 -15.82
CA ALA A 29 9.99 -12.22 -15.31
C ALA A 29 10.13 -13.07 -14.04
N LEU A 30 9.11 -13.06 -13.18
CA LEU A 30 9.01 -13.89 -11.99
C LEU A 30 7.69 -14.65 -11.95
N LYS A 31 7.75 -15.91 -11.52
CA LYS A 31 6.54 -16.70 -11.21
C LYS A 31 5.83 -16.07 -9.98
N PRO A 32 4.49 -15.99 -9.96
CA PRO A 32 3.76 -15.27 -8.91
C PRO A 32 4.18 -15.62 -7.47
N LYS A 33 4.25 -16.90 -7.11
CA LYS A 33 4.65 -17.33 -5.76
C LYS A 33 6.10 -17.00 -5.41
N VAL A 34 7.03 -17.07 -6.40
CA VAL A 34 8.43 -16.70 -6.22
C VAL A 34 8.56 -15.20 -6.01
N ALA A 35 7.82 -14.41 -6.77
CA ALA A 35 7.80 -12.96 -6.68
C ALA A 35 7.40 -12.48 -5.26
N VAL A 36 6.27 -12.97 -4.73
CA VAL A 36 5.82 -12.57 -3.38
C VAL A 36 6.77 -13.08 -2.28
N GLY A 37 7.36 -14.26 -2.43
CA GLY A 37 8.35 -14.79 -1.49
C GLY A 37 9.64 -13.95 -1.47
N LEU A 38 10.16 -13.58 -2.65
CA LEU A 38 11.31 -12.68 -2.79
C LEU A 38 11.01 -11.31 -2.19
N SER A 39 9.84 -10.75 -2.52
CA SER A 39 9.42 -9.45 -2.00
C SER A 39 9.28 -9.46 -0.48
N ALA A 40 8.69 -10.50 0.11
CA ALA A 40 8.57 -10.65 1.56
C ALA A 40 9.93 -10.67 2.27
N ALA A 41 10.88 -11.44 1.75
CA ALA A 41 12.23 -11.51 2.30
C ALA A 41 12.96 -10.14 2.23
N LEU A 42 12.81 -9.42 1.10
CA LEU A 42 13.44 -8.12 0.91
C LEU A 42 12.73 -6.99 1.67
N ASN A 43 11.41 -7.04 1.84
CA ASN A 43 10.68 -6.14 2.72
C ASN A 43 11.15 -6.28 4.18
N LEU A 44 11.36 -7.52 4.65
CA LEU A 44 11.89 -7.78 5.97
C LEU A 44 13.28 -7.14 6.15
N VAL A 45 14.17 -7.31 5.20
CA VAL A 45 15.51 -6.68 5.24
C VAL A 45 15.40 -5.16 5.16
N GLY A 46 14.58 -4.64 4.22
CA GLY A 46 14.37 -3.21 4.00
C GLY A 46 13.91 -2.46 5.25
N ALA A 47 13.06 -3.09 6.06
CA ALA A 47 12.54 -2.51 7.30
C ALA A 47 13.63 -2.12 8.34
N PHE A 48 14.84 -2.65 8.21
CA PHE A 48 15.97 -2.34 9.10
C PHE A 48 16.92 -1.27 8.55
N LEU A 49 16.77 -0.84 7.29
CA LEU A 49 17.75 0.02 6.62
C LEU A 49 17.69 1.50 7.06
N SER A 50 16.54 1.97 7.54
CA SER A 50 16.37 3.37 7.97
C SER A 50 15.29 3.47 9.06
N VAL A 51 15.22 4.63 9.74
CA VAL A 51 14.18 5.00 10.71
C VAL A 51 13.68 6.44 10.53
N GLU A 52 14.13 7.13 9.50
CA GLU A 52 13.85 8.56 9.26
C GLU A 52 12.35 8.83 9.01
N VAL A 53 11.69 7.94 8.25
CA VAL A 53 10.26 8.04 7.99
C VAL A 53 9.44 7.84 9.27
N ALA A 54 9.86 6.94 10.16
CA ALA A 54 9.18 6.70 11.42
C ALA A 54 9.19 7.92 12.34
N ALA A 55 10.31 8.63 12.41
CA ALA A 55 10.42 9.89 13.16
C ALA A 55 9.47 10.97 12.62
N THR A 56 9.32 11.04 11.30
CA THR A 56 8.38 11.98 10.65
C THR A 56 6.92 11.64 10.97
N VAL A 57 6.54 10.38 10.93
CA VAL A 57 5.17 9.93 11.23
C VAL A 57 4.82 10.20 12.70
N ALA A 58 5.74 9.93 13.61
CA ALA A 58 5.52 10.13 15.05
C ALA A 58 5.24 11.60 15.42
N LYS A 59 5.84 12.57 14.70
CA LYS A 59 5.78 14.01 15.04
C LYS A 59 4.98 14.86 14.05
N GLY A 60 4.57 14.31 12.91
CA GLY A 60 4.13 15.10 11.76
C GLY A 60 2.62 15.24 11.58
N ILE A 61 1.78 14.54 12.33
CA ILE A 61 0.34 14.44 12.06
C ILE A 61 -0.49 14.91 13.23
N VAL A 62 -0.30 14.33 14.42
CA VAL A 62 -1.02 14.69 15.63
C VAL A 62 -0.22 15.72 16.41
N ASN A 63 -0.89 16.80 16.82
CA ASN A 63 -0.27 17.84 17.61
C ASN A 63 -0.11 17.38 19.08
N LEU A 64 1.10 16.95 19.43
CA LEU A 64 1.42 16.40 20.74
C LEU A 64 1.37 17.46 21.85
N ASP A 65 1.58 18.75 21.53
CA ASP A 65 1.51 19.84 22.49
C ASP A 65 0.10 20.01 23.06
N LYS A 66 -0.93 19.59 22.30
CA LYS A 66 -2.33 19.61 22.76
C LYS A 66 -2.69 18.42 23.65
N VAL A 67 -1.85 17.40 23.68
CA VAL A 67 -2.13 16.16 24.44
C VAL A 67 -1.50 16.18 25.84
N ASN A 68 -0.57 17.12 26.14
CA ASN A 68 0.20 17.21 27.38
C ASN A 68 0.70 15.82 27.84
N ILE A 69 1.75 15.33 27.18
CA ILE A 69 2.36 14.03 27.49
C ILE A 69 3.15 14.16 28.82
N GLY A 70 2.52 13.85 29.94
CA GLY A 70 3.15 13.81 31.26
C GLY A 70 2.86 12.50 31.98
N PRO A 71 3.79 12.00 32.81
CA PRO A 71 3.53 10.80 33.62
C PRO A 71 2.34 11.04 34.56
N GLY A 72 1.27 10.25 34.42
CA GLY A 72 0.12 10.26 35.35
C GLY A 72 -1.12 11.04 34.91
N ASP A 73 -1.11 11.71 33.76
CA ASP A 73 -2.29 12.41 33.24
C ASP A 73 -3.13 11.47 32.35
N GLY A 74 -4.46 11.39 32.61
CA GLY A 74 -5.42 10.60 31.81
C GLY A 74 -5.50 10.94 30.31
N LYS A 75 -4.80 11.99 29.86
CA LYS A 75 -4.66 12.39 28.46
C LYS A 75 -3.89 11.39 27.60
N ASN A 76 -3.08 10.53 28.21
CA ASN A 76 -2.38 9.45 27.51
C ASN A 76 -3.36 8.42 26.94
N HIS A 77 -4.46 8.14 27.66
CA HIS A 77 -5.52 7.23 27.19
C HIS A 77 -6.22 7.81 25.94
N MET A 78 -6.43 9.13 25.90
CA MET A 78 -7.03 9.80 24.73
C MET A 78 -6.15 9.66 23.49
N LEU A 79 -4.82 9.87 23.60
CA LEU A 79 -3.91 9.70 22.47
C LEU A 79 -3.87 8.24 22.00
N LEU A 80 -3.85 7.28 22.92
CA LEU A 80 -3.92 5.86 22.58
C LEU A 80 -5.22 5.50 21.85
N LEU A 81 -6.35 6.09 22.26
CA LEU A 81 -7.63 5.90 21.59
C LEU A 81 -7.64 6.55 20.19
N ILE A 82 -7.07 7.76 20.03
CA ILE A 82 -6.90 8.43 18.72
C ILE A 82 -6.11 7.53 17.77
N VAL A 83 -4.95 7.04 18.22
CA VAL A 83 -4.09 6.18 17.42
C VAL A 83 -4.79 4.86 17.08
N PHE A 84 -5.43 4.23 18.04
CA PHE A 84 -6.17 2.98 17.83
C PHE A 84 -7.29 3.15 16.80
N CYS A 85 -8.12 4.17 16.92
CA CYS A 85 -9.22 4.43 16.00
C CYS A 85 -8.72 4.87 14.62
N GLY A 86 -7.61 5.61 14.55
CA GLY A 86 -6.94 5.93 13.30
C GLY A 86 -6.45 4.70 12.55
N LEU A 87 -5.85 3.73 13.26
CA LEU A 87 -5.45 2.45 12.71
C LEU A 87 -6.65 1.63 12.21
N VAL A 88 -7.75 1.61 12.96
CA VAL A 88 -9.00 0.94 12.54
C VAL A 88 -9.50 1.55 11.22
N GLY A 89 -9.52 2.88 11.10
CA GLY A 89 -9.88 3.57 9.86
C GLY A 89 -8.99 3.15 8.68
N GLY A 90 -7.67 3.12 8.90
CA GLY A 90 -6.70 2.70 7.90
C GLY A 90 -6.87 1.25 7.46
N ILE A 91 -7.03 0.32 8.41
CA ILE A 91 -7.23 -1.13 8.13
C ILE A 91 -8.51 -1.35 7.32
N LEU A 92 -9.63 -0.81 7.76
CA LEU A 92 -10.91 -1.01 7.07
C LEU A 92 -10.89 -0.44 5.66
N TRP A 93 -10.26 0.71 5.45
CA TRP A 93 -10.11 1.28 4.12
C TRP A 93 -9.20 0.44 3.22
N ASN A 94 -8.05 -0.01 3.71
CA ASN A 94 -7.15 -0.89 2.97
C ASN A 94 -7.83 -2.20 2.55
N LEU A 95 -8.56 -2.83 3.47
CA LEU A 95 -9.28 -4.07 3.17
C LEU A 95 -10.41 -3.84 2.16
N LEU A 96 -11.12 -2.72 2.26
CA LEU A 96 -12.21 -2.39 1.34
C LEU A 96 -11.69 -2.14 -0.09
N THR A 97 -10.64 -1.32 -0.23
CA THR A 97 -10.03 -1.03 -1.54
C THR A 97 -9.38 -2.27 -2.14
N TRP A 98 -8.74 -3.12 -1.32
CA TRP A 98 -8.25 -4.42 -1.77
C TRP A 98 -9.38 -5.31 -2.28
N LEU A 99 -10.53 -5.39 -1.60
CA LEU A 99 -11.68 -6.19 -2.05
C LEU A 99 -12.10 -5.83 -3.48
N PHE A 100 -12.07 -4.54 -3.82
CA PHE A 100 -12.37 -4.05 -5.16
C PHE A 100 -11.19 -4.08 -6.13
N GLY A 101 -10.00 -4.52 -5.68
CA GLY A 101 -8.78 -4.52 -6.49
C GLY A 101 -8.34 -3.11 -6.88
N LEU A 102 -8.67 -2.10 -6.06
CA LEU A 102 -8.30 -0.71 -6.29
C LEU A 102 -6.96 -0.42 -5.59
N PRO A 103 -5.89 -0.12 -6.31
CA PRO A 103 -4.62 0.31 -5.74
C PRO A 103 -4.78 1.69 -5.08
N SER A 104 -5.12 1.70 -3.80
CA SER A 104 -5.20 2.91 -2.97
C SER A 104 -3.91 3.10 -2.16
N SER A 105 -3.75 4.25 -1.53
CA SER A 105 -2.60 4.52 -0.69
C SER A 105 -2.86 4.09 0.75
N SER A 106 -2.21 3.02 1.20
CA SER A 106 -2.22 2.58 2.61
C SER A 106 -1.66 3.65 3.55
N SER A 107 -0.68 4.45 3.11
CA SER A 107 -0.19 5.62 3.87
C SER A 107 -1.27 6.67 4.07
N HIS A 108 -2.01 7.04 3.02
CA HIS A 108 -3.11 8.00 3.13
C HIS A 108 -4.28 7.45 3.95
N ALA A 109 -4.52 6.14 3.91
CA ALA A 109 -5.51 5.50 4.77
C ALA A 109 -5.13 5.62 6.26
N LEU A 110 -3.86 5.34 6.61
CA LEU A 110 -3.34 5.53 7.96
C LEU A 110 -3.46 6.98 8.41
N PHE A 111 -2.94 7.90 7.61
CA PHE A 111 -2.91 9.32 7.95
C PHE A 111 -4.33 9.91 8.02
N GLY A 112 -5.19 9.53 7.09
CA GLY A 112 -6.59 9.91 7.12
C GLY A 112 -7.27 9.48 8.43
N GLY A 113 -7.14 8.20 8.78
CA GLY A 113 -7.70 7.69 10.04
C GLY A 113 -7.20 8.43 11.27
N LEU A 114 -5.90 8.71 11.35
CA LEU A 114 -5.30 9.49 12.45
C LEU A 114 -5.81 10.93 12.48
N ILE A 115 -5.88 11.61 11.32
CA ILE A 115 -6.39 12.97 11.19
C ILE A 115 -7.85 13.02 11.64
N GLY A 116 -8.69 12.09 11.20
CA GLY A 116 -10.10 12.04 11.55
C GLY A 116 -10.33 11.85 13.05
N ALA A 117 -9.64 10.90 13.66
CA ALA A 117 -9.69 10.66 15.09
C ALA A 117 -9.17 11.88 15.89
N ALA A 118 -8.05 12.49 15.49
CA ALA A 118 -7.48 13.66 16.13
C ALA A 118 -8.38 14.90 16.00
N LEU A 119 -8.98 15.10 14.83
CA LEU A 119 -9.87 16.23 14.57
C LEU A 119 -11.13 16.22 15.46
N ILE A 120 -11.72 15.05 15.65
CA ILE A 120 -12.90 14.88 16.51
C ILE A 120 -12.54 14.98 17.99
N SER A 121 -11.35 14.50 18.41
CA SER A 121 -10.96 14.46 19.82
C SER A 121 -10.38 15.78 20.33
N LEU A 122 -9.54 16.43 19.53
CA LEU A 122 -8.73 17.60 19.89
C LEU A 122 -9.13 18.87 19.14
N GLY A 123 -10.10 18.77 18.21
CA GLY A 123 -10.45 19.86 17.32
C GLY A 123 -9.41 20.12 16.24
N LYS A 124 -9.59 21.21 15.49
CA LYS A 124 -8.69 21.59 14.36
C LYS A 124 -7.22 21.77 14.75
N ASP A 125 -6.98 22.19 16.00
CA ASP A 125 -5.64 22.44 16.52
C ASP A 125 -4.91 21.15 16.93
N GLY A 126 -5.63 20.02 17.01
CA GLY A 126 -5.08 18.70 17.26
C GLY A 126 -4.35 18.08 16.06
N VAL A 127 -4.46 18.72 14.88
CA VAL A 127 -3.82 18.27 13.63
C VAL A 127 -2.73 19.25 13.21
N VAL A 128 -1.56 18.72 12.85
CA VAL A 128 -0.43 19.51 12.33
C VAL A 128 -0.66 19.75 10.83
N TRP A 129 -1.51 20.71 10.48
CA TRP A 129 -1.91 20.98 9.08
C TRP A 129 -0.74 21.28 8.14
N GLY A 130 0.31 21.97 8.63
CA GLY A 130 1.54 22.18 7.85
C GLY A 130 2.22 20.87 7.48
N GLY A 131 2.21 19.88 8.39
CA GLY A 131 2.71 18.52 8.13
C GLY A 131 1.81 17.77 7.14
N VAL A 132 0.49 17.86 7.30
CA VAL A 132 -0.48 17.23 6.38
C VAL A 132 -0.30 17.77 4.96
N VAL A 133 -0.27 19.08 4.78
CA VAL A 133 -0.10 19.68 3.45
C VAL A 133 1.29 19.38 2.88
N GLY A 134 2.36 19.65 3.64
CA GLY A 134 3.74 19.56 3.14
C GLY A 134 4.26 18.13 2.99
N LYS A 135 3.83 17.20 3.85
CA LYS A 135 4.39 15.84 3.88
C LYS A 135 3.44 14.76 3.33
N ILE A 136 2.15 15.09 3.13
CA ILE A 136 1.17 14.15 2.61
C ILE A 136 0.57 14.64 1.30
N ILE A 137 -0.08 15.83 1.28
CA ILE A 137 -0.85 16.29 0.11
C ILE A 137 0.07 16.67 -1.06
N ILE A 138 1.08 17.50 -0.82
CA ILE A 138 2.02 17.91 -1.88
C ILE A 138 2.75 16.67 -2.48
N PRO A 139 3.35 15.78 -1.68
CA PRO A 139 3.95 14.56 -2.21
C PRO A 139 2.94 13.63 -2.92
N ALA A 140 1.69 13.58 -2.47
CA ALA A 140 0.66 12.77 -3.12
C ALA A 140 0.42 13.16 -4.59
N VAL A 141 0.53 14.45 -4.90
CA VAL A 141 0.36 14.97 -6.26
C VAL A 141 1.68 14.88 -7.05
N LEU A 142 2.79 15.28 -6.42
CA LEU A 142 4.08 15.38 -7.13
C LEU A 142 4.73 14.02 -7.39
N ALA A 143 4.64 13.08 -6.44
CA ALA A 143 5.35 11.81 -6.54
C ALA A 143 4.96 10.97 -7.77
N PRO A 144 3.67 10.76 -8.09
CA PRO A 144 3.29 10.02 -9.30
C PRO A 144 3.70 10.74 -10.59
N ILE A 145 3.70 12.08 -10.61
CA ILE A 145 4.13 12.88 -11.77
C ILE A 145 5.63 12.71 -11.99
N VAL A 146 6.45 12.91 -10.95
CA VAL A 146 7.90 12.76 -11.02
C VAL A 146 8.27 11.33 -11.41
N ALA A 147 7.68 10.33 -10.77
CA ALA A 147 7.92 8.93 -11.07
C ALA A 147 7.50 8.57 -12.51
N GLY A 148 6.38 9.11 -12.98
CA GLY A 148 5.91 8.94 -14.34
C GLY A 148 6.87 9.54 -15.38
N ILE A 149 7.36 10.75 -15.14
CA ILE A 149 8.33 11.41 -16.04
C ILE A 149 9.64 10.61 -16.07
N VAL A 150 10.19 10.25 -14.91
CA VAL A 150 11.43 9.46 -14.82
C VAL A 150 11.27 8.13 -15.55
N SER A 151 10.15 7.44 -15.34
CA SER A 151 9.87 6.15 -15.96
C SER A 151 9.64 6.28 -17.47
N ALA A 152 8.97 7.34 -17.94
CA ALA A 152 8.78 7.59 -19.37
C ALA A 152 10.11 7.83 -20.09
N ILE A 153 10.98 8.66 -19.49
CA ILE A 153 12.33 8.92 -20.03
C ILE A 153 13.15 7.64 -20.03
N ALA A 154 13.17 6.90 -18.92
CA ALA A 154 13.92 5.63 -18.81
C ALA A 154 13.44 4.62 -19.86
N THR A 155 12.13 4.48 -20.05
CA THR A 155 11.55 3.59 -21.07
C THR A 155 11.96 4.01 -22.48
N ALA A 156 11.83 5.30 -22.82
CA ALA A 156 12.23 5.81 -24.13
C ALA A 156 13.72 5.56 -24.41
N LEU A 157 14.59 5.78 -23.42
CA LEU A 157 16.02 5.51 -23.52
C LEU A 157 16.32 4.03 -23.73
N VAL A 158 15.67 3.15 -22.97
CA VAL A 158 15.84 1.68 -23.11
C VAL A 158 15.52 1.25 -24.54
N TYR A 159 14.37 1.66 -25.10
CA TYR A 159 13.99 1.31 -26.45
C TYR A 159 14.86 2.00 -27.52
N LEU A 160 15.36 3.20 -27.27
CA LEU A 160 16.29 3.88 -28.17
C LEU A 160 17.64 3.16 -28.25
N ILE A 161 18.22 2.78 -27.11
CA ILE A 161 19.52 2.11 -27.03
C ILE A 161 19.44 0.70 -27.62
N THR A 162 18.34 -0.01 -27.35
CA THR A 162 18.17 -1.41 -27.75
C THR A 162 17.45 -1.57 -29.10
N ARG A 163 17.20 -0.50 -29.85
CA ARG A 163 16.47 -0.52 -31.13
C ARG A 163 17.01 -1.47 -32.20
N LYS A 164 18.31 -1.81 -32.12
CA LYS A 164 18.99 -2.73 -33.05
C LYS A 164 19.05 -4.16 -32.53
N VAL A 165 18.62 -4.40 -31.30
CA VAL A 165 18.63 -5.72 -30.67
C VAL A 165 17.36 -6.46 -31.08
N GLU A 166 17.50 -7.73 -31.47
CA GLU A 166 16.36 -8.59 -31.76
C GLU A 166 15.39 -8.66 -30.57
N HIS A 167 14.11 -8.51 -30.81
CA HIS A 167 13.07 -8.37 -29.80
C HIS A 167 13.10 -9.51 -28.75
N GLU A 168 13.27 -10.75 -29.20
CA GLU A 168 13.33 -11.90 -28.28
C GLU A 168 14.54 -11.85 -27.34
N LYS A 169 15.70 -11.45 -27.85
CA LYS A 169 16.93 -11.27 -27.04
C LYS A 169 16.78 -10.11 -26.06
N GLN A 170 16.13 -9.04 -26.50
CA GLN A 170 15.80 -7.89 -25.66
C GLN A 170 14.94 -8.34 -24.48
N ILE A 171 13.82 -9.02 -24.72
CA ILE A 171 12.92 -9.49 -23.66
C ILE A 171 13.65 -10.43 -22.68
N LYS A 172 14.42 -11.40 -23.18
CA LYS A 172 15.18 -12.33 -22.32
C LYS A 172 16.22 -11.61 -21.47
N GLY A 173 16.96 -10.66 -22.03
CA GLY A 173 17.97 -9.89 -21.30
C GLY A 173 17.34 -9.02 -20.21
N PHE A 174 16.25 -8.32 -20.52
CA PHE A 174 15.57 -7.44 -19.58
C PHE A 174 14.81 -8.17 -18.47
N ARG A 175 14.46 -9.45 -18.63
CA ARG A 175 13.91 -10.27 -17.53
C ARG A 175 14.86 -10.35 -16.33
N TRP A 176 16.15 -10.53 -16.56
CA TRP A 176 17.15 -10.53 -15.48
C TRP A 176 17.31 -9.16 -14.83
N GLY A 177 17.36 -8.10 -15.64
CA GLY A 177 17.35 -6.73 -15.13
C GLY A 177 16.10 -6.44 -14.30
N GLN A 178 14.95 -6.96 -14.72
CA GLN A 178 13.69 -6.80 -14.03
C GLN A 178 13.64 -7.55 -12.68
N ILE A 179 14.27 -8.72 -12.57
CA ILE A 179 14.39 -9.41 -11.27
C ILE A 179 15.20 -8.55 -10.29
N LEU A 180 16.28 -7.92 -10.76
CA LEU A 180 17.08 -7.02 -9.93
C LEU A 180 16.29 -5.78 -9.52
N SER A 181 15.61 -5.11 -10.46
CA SER A 181 14.81 -3.91 -10.16
C SER A 181 13.61 -4.21 -9.25
N ALA A 182 12.94 -5.35 -9.44
CA ALA A 182 11.90 -5.84 -8.53
C ALA A 182 12.43 -6.11 -7.11
N SER A 183 13.67 -6.58 -7.01
CA SER A 183 14.34 -6.74 -5.72
C SER A 183 14.61 -5.39 -5.04
N LEU A 184 15.07 -4.40 -5.81
CA LEU A 184 15.32 -3.05 -5.30
C LEU A 184 14.02 -2.35 -4.85
N ILE A 185 12.93 -2.47 -5.63
CA ILE A 185 11.65 -1.87 -5.21
C ILE A 185 11.08 -2.55 -3.97
N SER A 186 11.24 -3.88 -3.82
CA SER A 186 10.82 -4.58 -2.61
C SER A 186 11.60 -4.14 -1.37
N LEU A 187 12.91 -3.97 -1.51
CA LEU A 187 13.75 -3.42 -0.45
C LEU A 187 13.32 -1.99 -0.08
N SER A 188 13.08 -1.16 -1.09
CA SER A 188 12.62 0.23 -0.92
C SER A 188 11.26 0.31 -0.24
N HIS A 189 10.35 -0.59 -0.59
CA HIS A 189 9.03 -0.69 0.01
C HIS A 189 9.11 -1.01 1.51
N GLY A 190 9.88 -2.03 1.91
CA GLY A 190 10.13 -2.33 3.31
C GLY A 190 10.76 -1.17 4.07
N THR A 191 11.73 -0.48 3.43
CA THR A 191 12.41 0.70 4.01
C THR A 191 11.47 1.88 4.22
N ASN A 192 10.42 2.06 3.42
CA ASN A 192 9.46 3.15 3.58
C ASN A 192 8.26 2.76 4.46
N ASP A 193 7.61 1.65 4.13
CA ASP A 193 6.27 1.36 4.63
C ASP A 193 6.25 0.76 6.05
N ALA A 194 7.19 -0.14 6.40
CA ALA A 194 7.29 -0.65 7.77
C ALA A 194 7.57 0.46 8.79
N GLN A 195 8.30 1.50 8.40
CA GLN A 195 8.62 2.62 9.28
C GLN A 195 7.39 3.44 9.70
N LYS A 196 6.34 3.50 8.88
CA LYS A 196 5.11 4.22 9.21
C LYS A 196 4.45 3.61 10.45
N THR A 197 4.35 2.30 10.48
CA THR A 197 3.83 1.55 11.63
C THR A 197 4.77 1.62 12.83
N MET A 198 6.08 1.53 12.61
CA MET A 198 7.08 1.74 13.68
C MET A 198 6.90 3.10 14.34
N GLY A 199 6.70 4.18 13.55
CA GLY A 199 6.46 5.53 14.06
C GLY A 199 5.18 5.64 14.88
N VAL A 200 4.10 4.99 14.45
CA VAL A 200 2.82 4.96 15.19
C VAL A 200 2.95 4.19 16.51
N ILE A 201 3.62 3.03 16.51
CA ILE A 201 3.87 2.27 17.74
C ILE A 201 4.78 3.07 18.68
N PHE A 202 5.84 3.67 18.15
CA PHE A 202 6.76 4.49 18.94
C PHE A 202 6.05 5.68 19.59
N LEU A 203 5.23 6.42 18.83
CA LEU A 203 4.39 7.49 19.35
C LEU A 203 3.54 7.03 20.55
N ALA A 204 2.92 5.88 20.41
CA ALA A 204 2.08 5.34 21.48
C ALA A 204 2.87 4.86 22.70
N LEU A 205 4.07 4.30 22.51
CA LEU A 205 4.94 3.90 23.61
C LEU A 205 5.46 5.13 24.40
N VAL A 206 5.82 6.19 23.66
CA VAL A 206 6.21 7.48 24.29
C VAL A 206 5.04 8.06 25.05
N ALA A 207 3.84 8.10 24.45
CA ALA A 207 2.64 8.59 25.11
C ALA A 207 2.30 7.82 26.39
N TYR A 208 2.57 6.53 26.43
CA TYR A 208 2.34 5.67 27.61
C TYR A 208 3.49 5.70 28.62
N GLY A 209 4.54 6.47 28.37
CA GLY A 209 5.70 6.59 29.25
C GLY A 209 6.58 5.34 29.33
N ARG A 210 6.53 4.46 28.32
CA ARG A 210 7.32 3.22 28.27
C ARG A 210 8.67 3.38 27.58
N VAL A 211 8.83 4.44 26.80
CA VAL A 211 10.06 4.76 26.05
C VAL A 211 10.25 6.27 26.07
N ASN A 212 11.47 6.75 26.27
CA ASN A 212 11.77 8.16 26.14
C ASN A 212 11.90 8.53 24.64
N PRO A 213 11.50 9.73 24.23
CA PRO A 213 11.63 10.18 22.85
C PRO A 213 13.07 10.13 22.30
N GLU A 214 14.08 10.22 23.19
CA GLU A 214 15.51 10.24 22.84
C GLU A 214 16.10 8.83 22.66
N ASP A 215 15.48 7.78 23.23
CA ASP A 215 15.99 6.41 23.18
C ASP A 215 15.82 5.77 21.78
N GLY A 216 15.04 6.39 20.89
CA GLY A 216 14.74 5.88 19.55
C GLY A 216 13.78 4.70 19.58
N ILE A 217 13.57 4.09 18.41
CA ILE A 217 12.60 3.00 18.24
C ILE A 217 13.19 1.71 18.80
N PRO A 218 12.51 1.03 19.74
CA PRO A 218 12.95 -0.24 20.30
C PRO A 218 13.14 -1.31 19.23
N VAL A 219 14.16 -2.16 19.39
CA VAL A 219 14.50 -3.22 18.41
C VAL A 219 13.34 -4.19 18.22
N TRP A 220 12.60 -4.56 19.27
CA TRP A 220 11.45 -5.44 19.17
C TRP A 220 10.33 -4.85 18.28
N VAL A 221 10.13 -3.52 18.28
CA VAL A 221 9.17 -2.85 17.40
C VAL A 221 9.60 -3.03 15.93
N LYS A 222 10.89 -2.81 15.64
CA LYS A 222 11.44 -3.01 14.29
C LYS A 222 11.24 -4.44 13.81
N ILE A 223 11.55 -5.42 14.67
CA ILE A 223 11.39 -6.86 14.35
C ILE A 223 9.92 -7.19 14.08
N CYS A 224 9.00 -6.77 14.98
CA CYS A 224 7.58 -7.09 14.84
C CYS A 224 6.97 -6.45 13.59
N CYS A 225 7.29 -5.19 13.27
CA CYS A 225 6.83 -4.53 12.05
C CYS A 225 7.43 -5.18 10.80
N ALA A 226 8.73 -5.47 10.80
CA ALA A 226 9.39 -6.16 9.68
C ALA A 226 8.76 -7.53 9.39
N LEU A 227 8.43 -8.29 10.43
CA LEU A 227 7.73 -9.57 10.29
C LEU A 227 6.28 -9.39 9.82
N ALA A 228 5.55 -8.41 10.36
CA ALA A 228 4.16 -8.16 10.00
C ALA A 228 4.03 -7.79 8.51
N ILE A 229 4.83 -6.83 8.02
CA ILE A 229 4.80 -6.43 6.60
C ILE A 229 5.27 -7.57 5.69
N ALA A 230 6.29 -8.34 6.07
CA ALA A 230 6.78 -9.46 5.29
C ALA A 230 5.74 -10.59 5.18
N LEU A 231 5.07 -10.93 6.26
CA LEU A 231 3.98 -11.93 6.27
C LEU A 231 2.80 -11.47 5.40
N GLY A 232 2.41 -10.19 5.50
CA GLY A 232 1.40 -9.61 4.62
C GLY A 232 1.79 -9.72 3.15
N THR A 233 3.01 -9.33 2.81
CA THR A 233 3.56 -9.40 1.45
C THR A 233 3.58 -10.84 0.92
N TYR A 234 3.95 -11.81 1.75
CA TYR A 234 4.00 -13.23 1.36
C TYR A 234 2.64 -13.80 0.97
N ILE A 235 1.57 -13.39 1.63
CA ILE A 235 0.20 -13.79 1.26
C ILE A 235 -0.16 -13.23 -0.12
N GLY A 236 0.30 -12.04 -0.44
CA GLY A 236 0.14 -11.38 -1.72
C GLY A 236 -1.24 -10.74 -1.93
N GLY A 237 -1.24 -9.50 -2.38
CA GLY A 237 -2.44 -8.75 -2.74
C GLY A 237 -2.87 -9.02 -4.19
N TRP A 238 -3.23 -10.25 -4.53
CA TRP A 238 -3.43 -10.71 -5.91
C TRP A 238 -4.39 -9.84 -6.73
N ARG A 239 -5.41 -9.25 -6.11
CA ARG A 239 -6.36 -8.35 -6.77
C ARG A 239 -5.69 -7.06 -7.22
N VAL A 240 -4.88 -6.46 -6.36
CA VAL A 240 -4.11 -5.25 -6.65
C VAL A 240 -3.00 -5.55 -7.65
N ILE A 241 -2.29 -6.69 -7.48
CA ILE A 241 -1.28 -7.18 -8.44
C ILE A 241 -1.87 -7.27 -9.85
N ARG A 242 -3.07 -7.87 -9.99
CA ARG A 242 -3.75 -7.99 -11.29
C ARG A 242 -4.08 -6.62 -11.89
N THR A 243 -4.60 -5.69 -11.09
CA THR A 243 -4.96 -4.35 -11.56
C THR A 243 -3.74 -3.56 -12.03
N LEU A 244 -2.64 -3.56 -11.26
CA LEU A 244 -1.41 -2.85 -11.63
C LEU A 244 -0.67 -3.51 -12.79
N GLY A 245 -0.63 -4.85 -12.82
CA GLY A 245 0.14 -5.59 -13.82
C GLY A 245 -0.54 -5.73 -15.17
N LYS A 246 -1.87 -5.86 -15.18
CA LYS A 246 -2.66 -6.10 -16.41
C LYS A 246 -3.67 -5.00 -16.72
N GLY A 247 -4.09 -4.24 -15.72
CA GLY A 247 -5.20 -3.30 -15.85
C GLY A 247 -4.80 -1.92 -16.36
N LEU A 248 -3.56 -1.44 -16.19
CA LEU A 248 -3.14 -0.07 -16.50
C LEU A 248 -2.52 0.08 -17.88
N VAL A 249 -1.48 -0.68 -18.16
CA VAL A 249 -0.67 -0.62 -19.38
C VAL A 249 -0.32 -2.04 -19.74
N GLU A 250 -0.27 -2.33 -21.04
CA GLU A 250 0.33 -3.58 -21.53
C GLU A 250 1.85 -3.47 -21.45
N ILE A 251 2.46 -4.20 -20.50
CA ILE A 251 3.86 -4.03 -20.13
C ILE A 251 4.70 -5.20 -20.63
N GLU A 252 5.85 -4.90 -21.26
CA GLU A 252 6.94 -5.83 -21.53
C GLU A 252 8.09 -5.68 -20.53
N SER A 253 9.02 -6.65 -20.48
CA SER A 253 10.13 -6.64 -19.51
C SER A 253 11.01 -5.39 -19.53
N PRO A 254 11.34 -4.75 -20.69
CA PRO A 254 12.06 -3.47 -20.70
C PRO A 254 11.32 -2.34 -19.96
N GLN A 255 10.00 -2.26 -20.18
CA GLN A 255 9.14 -1.29 -19.50
C GLN A 255 9.03 -1.61 -18.00
N GLY A 256 8.83 -2.90 -17.66
CA GLY A 256 8.76 -3.34 -16.26
C GLY A 256 10.02 -2.94 -15.48
N MET A 257 11.21 -3.21 -16.04
CA MET A 257 12.47 -2.79 -15.43
C MET A 257 12.55 -1.27 -15.27
N ALA A 258 12.18 -0.50 -16.28
CA ALA A 258 12.21 0.96 -16.22
C ALA A 258 11.26 1.52 -15.15
N ALA A 259 10.03 0.98 -15.05
CA ALA A 259 9.06 1.35 -14.02
C ALA A 259 9.55 1.04 -12.62
N GLU A 260 10.09 -0.16 -12.42
CA GLU A 260 10.60 -0.63 -11.12
C GLU A 260 11.81 0.18 -10.66
N MET A 261 12.76 0.46 -11.55
CA MET A 261 13.93 1.30 -11.25
C MET A 261 13.53 2.74 -10.90
N ALA A 262 12.61 3.34 -11.67
CA ALA A 262 12.08 4.67 -11.37
C ALA A 262 11.40 4.70 -10.00
N THR A 263 10.54 3.71 -9.72
CA THR A 263 9.83 3.58 -8.45
C THR A 263 10.81 3.44 -7.28
N ALA A 264 11.77 2.52 -7.37
CA ALA A 264 12.77 2.29 -6.32
C ALA A 264 13.60 3.56 -6.06
N SER A 265 14.04 4.24 -7.12
CA SER A 265 14.83 5.48 -7.00
C SER A 265 14.06 6.59 -6.28
N VAL A 266 12.79 6.81 -6.65
CA VAL A 266 11.95 7.84 -6.02
C VAL A 266 11.67 7.49 -4.56
N ILE A 267 11.33 6.23 -4.25
CA ILE A 267 11.02 5.80 -2.86
C ILE A 267 12.27 5.89 -1.99
N LEU A 268 13.43 5.38 -2.42
CA LEU A 268 14.66 5.41 -1.63
C LEU A 268 15.13 6.84 -1.37
N THR A 269 15.11 7.69 -2.41
CA THR A 269 15.46 9.10 -2.27
C THR A 269 14.53 9.79 -1.27
N SER A 270 13.23 9.59 -1.37
CA SER A 270 12.26 10.20 -0.45
C SER A 270 12.42 9.69 0.99
N SER A 271 12.69 8.39 1.17
CA SER A 271 12.90 7.79 2.50
C SER A 271 14.14 8.34 3.18
N HIS A 272 15.20 8.61 2.41
CA HIS A 272 16.42 9.27 2.91
C HIS A 272 16.14 10.66 3.46
N PHE A 273 15.21 11.42 2.86
CA PHE A 273 14.75 12.72 3.37
C PHE A 273 13.63 12.61 4.40
N GLY A 274 13.30 11.42 4.88
CA GLY A 274 12.24 11.18 5.86
C GLY A 274 10.82 11.47 5.33
N LEU A 275 10.62 11.50 4.01
CA LEU A 275 9.29 11.72 3.42
C LEU A 275 8.50 10.41 3.37
N ALA A 276 7.36 10.40 4.03
CA ALA A 276 6.44 9.25 4.06
C ALA A 276 5.59 9.19 2.77
N LEU A 277 6.22 8.89 1.62
CA LEU A 277 5.50 8.81 0.35
C LEU A 277 4.51 7.63 0.29
N SER A 278 3.55 7.77 -0.60
CA SER A 278 2.71 6.65 -1.05
C SER A 278 3.43 5.84 -2.11
N THR A 279 3.85 4.63 -1.76
CA THR A 279 4.48 3.69 -2.69
C THR A 279 3.55 3.33 -3.85
N THR A 280 2.23 3.28 -3.61
CA THR A 280 1.21 3.04 -4.64
C THR A 280 1.15 4.16 -5.67
N HIS A 281 1.21 5.44 -5.23
CA HIS A 281 1.21 6.58 -6.16
C HIS A 281 2.47 6.58 -7.03
N VAL A 282 3.64 6.32 -6.44
CA VAL A 282 4.91 6.24 -7.15
C VAL A 282 4.90 5.10 -8.17
N ALA A 283 4.54 3.89 -7.74
CA ALA A 283 4.51 2.71 -8.61
C ALA A 283 3.51 2.88 -9.77
N THR A 284 2.29 3.34 -9.47
CA THR A 284 1.26 3.59 -10.51
C THR A 284 1.70 4.66 -11.49
N GLY A 285 2.28 5.77 -10.99
CA GLY A 285 2.84 6.83 -11.83
C GLY A 285 3.95 6.31 -12.75
N SER A 286 4.86 5.48 -12.21
CA SER A 286 5.92 4.85 -12.99
C SER A 286 5.36 3.92 -14.08
N ILE A 287 4.37 3.09 -13.75
CA ILE A 287 3.72 2.18 -14.72
C ILE A 287 3.07 2.98 -15.85
N LEU A 288 2.30 4.04 -15.52
CA LEU A 288 1.70 4.92 -16.52
C LEU A 288 2.76 5.62 -17.38
N GLY A 289 3.86 6.04 -16.76
CA GLY A 289 5.01 6.65 -17.46
C GLY A 289 5.60 5.73 -18.54
N THR A 290 5.67 4.42 -18.29
CA THR A 290 6.17 3.48 -19.33
C THR A 290 5.27 3.43 -20.55
N GLY A 291 3.95 3.57 -20.37
CA GLY A 291 3.01 3.64 -21.48
C GLY A 291 3.19 4.91 -22.32
N LEU A 292 3.58 6.03 -21.70
CA LEU A 292 3.88 7.28 -22.42
C LEU A 292 5.27 7.24 -23.08
N GLY A 293 6.23 6.50 -22.52
CA GLY A 293 7.60 6.38 -23.03
C GLY A 293 7.75 5.42 -24.22
N ARG A 294 6.76 4.57 -24.52
CA ARG A 294 6.77 3.61 -25.63
C ARG A 294 5.74 3.99 -26.69
N LYS A 295 6.17 4.08 -27.95
CA LYS A 295 5.25 4.26 -29.08
C LYS A 295 4.29 3.08 -29.19
N ASN A 296 3.00 3.36 -29.39
CA ASN A 296 1.92 2.37 -29.53
C ASN A 296 1.63 1.52 -28.29
N ALA A 297 2.09 1.94 -27.11
CA ALA A 297 1.65 1.30 -25.88
C ALA A 297 0.19 1.67 -25.59
N GLU A 298 -0.61 0.66 -25.22
CA GLU A 298 -2.00 0.88 -24.83
C GLU A 298 -2.08 1.26 -23.34
N VAL A 299 -2.56 2.48 -23.07
CA VAL A 299 -2.83 2.97 -21.70
C VAL A 299 -4.33 2.97 -21.47
N ARG A 300 -4.79 2.23 -20.46
CA ARG A 300 -6.22 2.16 -20.10
C ARG A 300 -6.59 3.31 -19.15
N TRP A 301 -6.84 4.48 -19.73
CA TRP A 301 -7.15 5.72 -18.99
C TRP A 301 -8.37 5.61 -18.08
N GLY A 302 -9.35 4.75 -18.42
CA GLY A 302 -10.51 4.46 -17.56
C GLY A 302 -10.09 3.83 -16.21
N VAL A 303 -9.10 2.93 -16.22
CA VAL A 303 -8.55 2.31 -15.02
C VAL A 303 -7.74 3.35 -14.23
N ALA A 304 -6.88 4.11 -14.91
CA ALA A 304 -6.11 5.19 -14.28
C ALA A 304 -7.02 6.23 -13.60
N GLY A 305 -8.11 6.63 -14.23
CA GLY A 305 -9.09 7.56 -13.68
C GLY A 305 -9.75 7.01 -12.39
N ARG A 306 -10.13 5.73 -12.37
CA ARG A 306 -10.66 5.08 -11.16
C ARG A 306 -9.65 5.07 -10.01
N MET A 307 -8.35 4.89 -10.30
CA MET A 307 -7.29 4.95 -9.29
C MET A 307 -7.13 6.37 -8.75
N VAL A 308 -7.11 7.40 -9.60
CA VAL A 308 -7.03 8.80 -9.15
C VAL A 308 -8.20 9.14 -8.23
N ILE A 309 -9.42 8.72 -8.58
CA ILE A 309 -10.60 8.90 -7.72
C ILE A 309 -10.39 8.18 -6.38
N ALA A 310 -9.91 6.94 -6.39
CA ALA A 310 -9.62 6.19 -5.17
C ALA A 310 -8.58 6.92 -4.29
N TRP A 311 -7.54 7.51 -4.88
CA TRP A 311 -6.53 8.28 -4.14
C TRP A 311 -7.11 9.52 -3.47
N ILE A 312 -7.94 10.29 -4.18
CA ILE A 312 -8.59 11.49 -3.65
C ILE A 312 -9.53 11.13 -2.48
N ILE A 313 -10.28 10.03 -2.62
CA ILE A 313 -11.27 9.63 -1.62
C ILE A 313 -10.61 8.95 -0.41
N THR A 314 -9.43 8.33 -0.55
CA THR A 314 -8.79 7.54 0.50
C THR A 314 -8.62 8.30 1.82
N LEU A 315 -8.02 9.49 1.76
CA LEU A 315 -7.74 10.28 2.97
C LEU A 315 -9.03 10.72 3.69
N PRO A 316 -10.03 11.34 3.02
CA PRO A 316 -11.27 11.73 3.69
C PRO A 316 -12.11 10.53 4.15
N ALA A 317 -12.17 9.44 3.39
CA ALA A 317 -12.95 8.27 3.78
C ALA A 317 -12.35 7.57 5.02
N ALA A 318 -11.04 7.36 5.04
CA ALA A 318 -10.37 6.81 6.22
C ALA A 318 -10.51 7.75 7.44
N ALA A 319 -10.49 9.09 7.22
CA ALA A 319 -10.73 10.07 8.27
C ALA A 319 -12.15 9.95 8.86
N ILE A 320 -13.17 9.79 8.03
CA ILE A 320 -14.55 9.57 8.49
C ILE A 320 -14.63 8.31 9.35
N VAL A 321 -14.04 7.19 8.90
CA VAL A 321 -14.05 5.93 9.67
C VAL A 321 -13.30 6.10 10.99
N GLY A 322 -12.11 6.74 10.99
CA GLY A 322 -11.34 7.02 12.20
C GLY A 322 -12.11 7.92 13.19
N ALA A 323 -12.79 8.96 12.68
CA ALA A 323 -13.62 9.86 13.48
C ALA A 323 -14.82 9.12 14.12
N LEU A 324 -15.57 8.34 13.33
CA LEU A 324 -16.72 7.59 13.81
C LEU A 324 -16.34 6.52 14.85
N THR A 325 -15.26 5.81 14.62
CA THR A 325 -14.76 4.81 15.58
C THR A 325 -14.24 5.46 16.86
N TYR A 326 -13.64 6.68 16.76
CA TYR A 326 -13.25 7.44 17.94
C TYR A 326 -14.46 7.88 18.75
N LEU A 327 -15.49 8.45 18.11
CA LEU A 327 -16.73 8.85 18.80
C LEU A 327 -17.34 7.66 19.52
N LEU A 328 -17.47 6.53 18.86
CA LEU A 328 -18.02 5.32 19.44
C LEU A 328 -17.21 4.86 20.65
N GLY A 329 -15.88 4.73 20.48
CA GLY A 329 -14.98 4.31 21.55
C GLY A 329 -14.96 5.28 22.74
N HIS A 330 -15.01 6.58 22.48
CA HIS A 330 -15.05 7.63 23.50
C HIS A 330 -16.36 7.60 24.29
N TYR A 331 -17.52 7.63 23.64
CA TYR A 331 -18.81 7.66 24.35
C TYR A 331 -19.08 6.39 25.16
N ILE A 332 -18.71 5.22 24.67
CA ILE A 332 -18.77 4.00 25.45
C ILE A 332 -17.72 4.03 26.57
N GLY A 333 -16.55 4.59 26.28
CA GLY A 333 -15.44 4.74 27.23
C GLY A 333 -15.79 5.63 28.44
N LEU A 334 -16.77 6.55 28.32
CA LEU A 334 -17.28 7.32 29.46
C LEU A 334 -17.87 6.43 30.56
N TYR A 335 -18.40 5.26 30.21
CA TYR A 335 -18.88 4.27 31.18
C TYR A 335 -17.75 3.32 31.61
N ASN A 336 -16.93 2.86 30.67
CA ASN A 336 -15.80 1.99 30.90
C ASN A 336 -14.84 2.07 29.69
N GLU A 337 -13.62 2.57 29.90
CA GLU A 337 -12.60 2.77 28.84
C GLU A 337 -12.27 1.47 28.11
N VAL A 338 -12.14 0.36 28.85
CA VAL A 338 -11.82 -0.95 28.28
C VAL A 338 -12.95 -1.45 27.39
N LEU A 339 -14.22 -1.21 27.79
CA LEU A 339 -15.38 -1.59 27.00
C LEU A 339 -15.42 -0.82 25.66
N GLY A 340 -15.12 0.49 25.68
CA GLY A 340 -15.04 1.30 24.46
C GLY A 340 -14.06 0.74 23.44
N VAL A 341 -12.85 0.40 23.89
CA VAL A 341 -11.82 -0.20 23.03
C VAL A 341 -12.25 -1.58 22.52
N ILE A 342 -12.82 -2.43 23.38
CA ILE A 342 -13.29 -3.78 23.02
C ILE A 342 -14.39 -3.69 21.93
N VAL A 343 -15.37 -2.82 22.08
CA VAL A 343 -16.45 -2.67 21.09
C VAL A 343 -15.92 -2.26 19.73
N VAL A 344 -15.03 -1.26 19.69
CA VAL A 344 -14.40 -0.85 18.42
C VAL A 344 -13.57 -1.98 17.81
N PHE A 345 -12.84 -2.75 18.64
CA PHE A 345 -12.09 -3.91 18.16
C PHE A 345 -12.99 -5.02 17.60
N ILE A 346 -14.11 -5.31 18.25
CA ILE A 346 -15.11 -6.28 17.74
C ILE A 346 -15.67 -5.83 16.40
N ILE A 347 -15.98 -4.55 16.24
CA ILE A 347 -16.46 -3.98 14.96
C ILE A 347 -15.40 -4.17 13.88
N LEU A 348 -14.13 -3.87 14.17
CA LEU A 348 -13.02 -4.11 13.24
C LEU A 348 -12.98 -5.58 12.80
N VAL A 349 -13.03 -6.51 13.76
CA VAL A 349 -12.98 -7.96 13.46
C VAL A 349 -14.17 -8.41 12.62
N ILE A 350 -15.40 -7.97 12.95
CA ILE A 350 -16.61 -8.29 12.18
C ILE A 350 -16.50 -7.74 10.75
N ALA A 351 -16.13 -6.47 10.60
CA ALA A 351 -16.02 -5.83 9.29
C ALA A 351 -14.92 -6.49 8.43
N ALA A 352 -13.74 -6.75 9.01
CA ALA A 352 -12.66 -7.44 8.33
C ALA A 352 -13.05 -8.87 7.91
N SER A 353 -13.71 -9.62 8.79
CA SER A 353 -14.22 -10.97 8.50
C SER A 353 -15.25 -10.96 7.39
N TYR A 354 -16.15 -9.97 7.37
CA TYR A 354 -17.14 -9.82 6.30
C TYR A 354 -16.49 -9.50 4.95
N ILE A 355 -15.51 -8.59 4.92
CA ILE A 355 -14.74 -8.25 3.71
C ILE A 355 -14.02 -9.49 3.19
N PHE A 356 -13.37 -10.24 4.09
CA PHE A 356 -12.69 -11.48 3.73
C PHE A 356 -13.67 -12.53 3.17
N TYR A 357 -14.81 -12.75 3.84
CA TYR A 357 -15.84 -13.64 3.33
C TYR A 357 -16.34 -13.24 1.93
N ARG A 358 -16.55 -11.95 1.70
CA ARG A 358 -16.90 -11.43 0.37
C ARG A 358 -15.83 -11.72 -0.67
N SER A 359 -14.57 -11.64 -0.29
CA SER A 359 -13.45 -11.92 -1.21
C SER A 359 -13.39 -13.37 -1.67
N LEU A 360 -13.86 -14.31 -0.86
CA LEU A 360 -13.90 -15.74 -1.23
C LEU A 360 -14.90 -16.06 -2.36
N LYS A 361 -15.88 -15.18 -2.60
CA LYS A 361 -16.88 -15.38 -3.67
C LYS A 361 -16.31 -15.16 -5.08
N THR A 362 -15.26 -14.34 -5.20
CA THR A 362 -14.59 -14.05 -6.47
C THR A 362 -13.07 -14.10 -6.27
N PRO A 363 -12.50 -15.30 -6.11
CA PRO A 363 -11.09 -15.42 -5.71
C PRO A 363 -10.15 -15.01 -6.84
N VAL A 364 -9.19 -14.14 -6.50
CA VAL A 364 -7.99 -13.86 -7.32
C VAL A 364 -6.80 -14.43 -6.58
N ASN A 365 -5.98 -15.22 -7.25
CA ASN A 365 -4.86 -15.93 -6.66
C ASN A 365 -3.67 -16.04 -7.66
N ALA A 366 -2.60 -16.70 -7.25
CA ALA A 366 -1.39 -16.86 -8.05
C ALA A 366 -1.60 -17.55 -9.41
N ASN A 367 -2.70 -18.31 -9.58
CA ASN A 367 -2.94 -19.08 -10.81
C ASN A 367 -3.73 -18.27 -11.85
N ASN A 368 -4.53 -17.28 -11.41
CA ASN A 368 -5.39 -16.47 -12.29
C ASN A 368 -5.04 -14.98 -12.30
N VAL A 369 -3.95 -14.57 -11.65
CA VAL A 369 -3.53 -13.18 -11.57
C VAL A 369 -3.10 -12.60 -12.94
N ASN A 370 -2.66 -13.45 -13.86
CA ASN A 370 -2.23 -13.10 -15.22
C ASN A 370 -3.31 -13.34 -16.29
N ASP A 371 -4.52 -13.74 -15.90
CA ASP A 371 -5.63 -13.87 -16.86
C ASP A 371 -5.90 -12.52 -17.54
N ASP A 372 -6.35 -12.56 -18.79
CA ASP A 372 -6.61 -11.36 -19.58
C ASP A 372 -7.52 -10.37 -18.85
N TRP A 373 -7.22 -9.09 -19.01
CA TRP A 373 -8.00 -8.01 -18.43
C TRP A 373 -9.21 -7.71 -19.31
N ASP A 374 -10.39 -8.17 -18.87
CA ASP A 374 -11.67 -7.87 -19.53
C ASP A 374 -12.41 -6.74 -18.79
N ASP A 375 -12.51 -5.58 -19.41
CA ASP A 375 -13.27 -4.43 -18.88
C ASP A 375 -14.80 -4.70 -18.78
N HIS A 376 -15.33 -5.72 -19.47
CA HIS A 376 -16.78 -5.91 -19.70
C HIS A 376 -17.37 -7.26 -19.29
N LYS A 377 -16.62 -8.21 -18.75
CA LYS A 377 -17.24 -9.45 -18.30
C LYS A 377 -17.73 -9.37 -16.85
N SER A 378 -19.00 -9.00 -16.70
CA SER A 378 -19.84 -9.39 -15.58
C SER A 378 -19.73 -10.91 -15.38
N SER A 379 -19.69 -11.37 -14.12
CA SER A 379 -19.48 -12.76 -13.69
C SER A 379 -20.46 -13.82 -14.30
N LYS A 380 -21.38 -13.43 -15.17
CA LYS A 380 -22.29 -14.32 -15.88
C LYS A 380 -21.69 -14.91 -17.15
N ASP A 381 -20.79 -14.22 -17.85
CA ASP A 381 -20.25 -14.68 -19.13
C ASP A 381 -19.10 -15.68 -19.01
N SER A 382 -18.40 -15.72 -17.89
CA SER A 382 -17.30 -16.68 -17.69
C SER A 382 -17.79 -18.15 -17.63
N ARG A 383 -19.07 -18.41 -17.29
CA ARG A 383 -19.68 -19.75 -17.37
C ARG A 383 -20.06 -20.14 -18.80
N ALA A 384 -20.51 -19.20 -19.61
CA ALA A 384 -20.91 -19.45 -21.00
C ALA A 384 -19.70 -19.75 -21.90
N SER A 385 -18.58 -19.01 -21.72
CA SER A 385 -17.35 -19.23 -22.48
C SER A 385 -16.69 -20.59 -22.19
N LYS A 386 -16.71 -21.05 -20.93
CA LYS A 386 -16.19 -22.38 -20.59
C LYS A 386 -17.05 -23.52 -21.17
N LEU A 387 -18.35 -23.33 -21.28
CA LEU A 387 -19.24 -24.29 -21.91
C LEU A 387 -19.09 -24.38 -23.44
N SER A 388 -18.83 -23.24 -24.12
CA SER A 388 -18.59 -23.23 -25.55
C SER A 388 -17.24 -23.86 -25.95
N THR A 389 -16.21 -23.70 -25.12
CA THR A 389 -14.88 -24.30 -25.37
C THR A 389 -14.90 -25.82 -25.13
N CYS A 390 -15.71 -26.34 -24.19
CA CYS A 390 -15.92 -27.79 -24.01
C CYS A 390 -16.70 -28.43 -25.15
N LEU A 391 -17.64 -27.72 -25.79
CA LEU A 391 -18.43 -28.26 -26.88
C LEU A 391 -17.67 -28.30 -28.22
N LEU A 392 -16.60 -27.52 -28.40
CA LEU A 392 -15.76 -27.55 -29.59
C LEU A 392 -14.77 -28.74 -29.64
N TYR A 393 -14.53 -29.42 -28.52
CA TYR A 393 -13.63 -30.56 -28.43
C TYR A 393 -14.32 -31.93 -28.52
N THR A 394 -15.64 -31.98 -28.72
CA THR A 394 -16.41 -33.24 -28.78
C THR A 394 -17.05 -33.54 -30.14
N SER A 395 -16.62 -32.91 -31.22
CA SER A 395 -17.01 -33.36 -32.57
C SER A 395 -16.06 -34.48 -33.04
N PRO A 396 -16.53 -35.70 -33.29
CA PRO A 396 -15.71 -36.71 -33.93
C PRO A 396 -15.48 -36.27 -35.37
N SER A 397 -14.23 -36.28 -35.81
CA SER A 397 -13.90 -36.17 -37.24
C SER A 397 -14.39 -37.39 -38.00
N PRO A 398 -14.84 -37.24 -39.26
CA PRO A 398 -15.30 -38.33 -40.11
C PRO A 398 -14.19 -39.30 -40.52
#